data_cab27f7ccb01a85005cf732de792c5af
#
_entry.id   cab27f7ccb01a85005cf732de792c5af
#
_cell.length_a   1.000
_cell.length_b   1.000
_cell.length_c   1.000
_cell.angle_alpha   90.00
_cell.angle_beta   90.00
_cell.angle_gamma   90.00
#
_symmetry.space_group_name_H-M   'P 1'
#
loop_
_entity.id
_entity.type
_entity.pdbx_description
1 polymer ?
#
loop_
_entity_poly.entity_id
_entity_poly.type
_entity_poly.pdbx_seq_one_letter_code
_entity_poly.pdbx_strand_id
1 'polypeptide(L)'
;IVAMAAAAVLYAVCFIFKFKKEVVFVAALFAVSCLFTLALPPFSSPDEEAHINTAYRLSNEKFEGYTKADLAERTIQRRAEDYSKTFENKHTNVFSYEYIYDNLTKKAESDAVEPISNVWAVSDFDGVYMMGALGIKASHMLNLGYVPSMYLGRLFNLAFFALCLFFAIKIAPAGKNVFMVLGFFPITLHL
;
A
#
# COMPACT_ATOMS: atom_id res chain seq x y z
N ILE A 1 2.60 12.32 -20.35
CA ILE A 1 1.48 12.70 -21.25
C ILE A 1 0.18 12.08 -20.75
N VAL A 2 0.09 10.76 -20.54
CA VAL A 2 -1.14 10.07 -20.06
C VAL A 2 -1.64 10.61 -18.72
N ALA A 3 -0.75 10.80 -17.75
CA ALA A 3 -1.11 11.34 -16.43
C ALA A 3 -1.64 12.78 -16.51
N MET A 4 -1.07 13.60 -17.39
CA MET A 4 -1.55 14.98 -17.62
C MET A 4 -2.93 14.98 -18.29
N ALA A 5 -3.16 14.09 -19.25
CA ALA A 5 -4.45 13.95 -19.90
C ALA A 5 -5.52 13.46 -18.91
N ALA A 6 -5.21 12.48 -18.09
CA ALA A 6 -6.11 11.99 -17.04
C ALA A 6 -6.44 13.08 -16.00
N ALA A 7 -5.46 13.85 -15.57
CA ALA A 7 -5.68 14.98 -14.65
C ALA A 7 -6.55 16.07 -15.29
N ALA A 8 -6.34 16.39 -16.57
CA ALA A 8 -7.15 17.37 -17.29
C ALA A 8 -8.60 16.90 -17.45
N VAL A 9 -8.82 15.63 -17.79
CA VAL A 9 -10.17 15.04 -17.88
C VAL A 9 -10.85 15.07 -16.51
N LEU A 10 -10.16 14.67 -15.44
CA LEU A 10 -10.69 14.70 -14.08
C LEU A 10 -11.07 16.13 -13.67
N TYR A 11 -10.21 17.10 -13.98
CA TYR A 11 -10.49 18.51 -13.71
C TYR A 11 -11.72 19.01 -14.48
N ALA A 12 -11.84 18.67 -15.77
CA ALA A 12 -12.98 19.05 -16.59
C ALA A 12 -14.29 18.44 -16.06
N VAL A 13 -14.28 17.16 -15.68
CA VAL A 13 -15.44 16.49 -15.06
C VAL A 13 -15.83 17.19 -13.77
N CYS A 14 -14.87 17.47 -12.91
CA CYS A 14 -15.12 18.14 -11.64
C CYS A 14 -15.65 19.59 -11.82
N PHE A 15 -15.18 20.30 -12.84
CA PHE A 15 -15.66 21.64 -13.19
C PHE A 15 -17.11 21.61 -13.71
N ILE A 16 -17.44 20.65 -14.58
CA ILE A 16 -18.77 20.48 -15.15
C ILE A 16 -19.79 20.15 -14.04
N PHE A 17 -19.44 19.23 -13.15
CA PHE A 17 -20.33 18.77 -12.08
C PHE A 17 -20.29 19.64 -10.82
N LYS A 18 -19.54 20.74 -10.80
CA LYS A 18 -19.42 21.68 -9.68
C LYS A 18 -19.07 21.02 -8.34
N PHE A 19 -18.24 19.99 -8.36
CA PHE A 19 -17.78 19.35 -7.13
C PHE A 19 -17.00 20.33 -6.24
N LYS A 20 -17.06 20.10 -4.93
CA LYS A 20 -16.28 20.88 -3.96
C LYS A 20 -14.77 20.69 -4.23
N LYS A 21 -14.00 21.77 -4.08
CA LYS A 21 -12.55 21.77 -4.34
C LYS A 21 -11.80 20.66 -3.59
N GLU A 22 -12.22 20.37 -2.37
CA GLU A 22 -11.64 19.33 -1.52
C GLU A 22 -11.83 17.94 -2.14
N VAL A 23 -13.00 17.66 -2.70
CA VAL A 23 -13.30 16.38 -3.37
C VAL A 23 -12.46 16.23 -4.64
N VAL A 24 -12.42 17.30 -5.46
CA VAL A 24 -11.62 17.31 -6.70
C VAL A 24 -10.16 17.05 -6.40
N PHE A 25 -9.63 17.74 -5.39
CA PHE A 25 -8.24 17.59 -5.01
C PHE A 25 -7.92 16.18 -4.56
N VAL A 26 -8.71 15.61 -3.64
CA VAL A 26 -8.46 14.26 -3.11
C VAL A 26 -8.62 13.19 -4.19
N ALA A 27 -9.58 13.34 -5.11
CA ALA A 27 -9.74 12.44 -6.24
C ALA A 27 -8.53 12.49 -7.19
N ALA A 28 -8.04 13.70 -7.49
CA ALA A 28 -6.84 13.89 -8.32
C ALA A 28 -5.59 13.31 -7.63
N LEU A 29 -5.43 13.59 -6.35
CA LEU A 29 -4.34 13.04 -5.53
C LEU A 29 -4.36 11.51 -5.56
N PHE A 30 -5.51 10.91 -5.28
CA PHE A 30 -5.65 9.45 -5.29
C PHE A 30 -5.30 8.85 -6.65
N ALA A 31 -5.81 9.43 -7.75
CA ALA A 31 -5.51 8.97 -9.09
C ALA A 31 -4.01 9.07 -9.44
N VAL A 32 -3.37 10.21 -9.12
CA VAL A 32 -1.94 10.40 -9.34
C VAL A 32 -1.13 9.43 -8.49
N SER A 33 -1.49 9.23 -7.23
CA SER A 33 -0.81 8.30 -6.34
C SER A 33 -0.95 6.84 -6.79
N CYS A 34 -2.11 6.44 -7.34
CA CYS A 34 -2.26 5.12 -7.97
C CYS A 34 -1.29 4.94 -9.14
N LEU A 35 -1.12 5.98 -9.97
CA LEU A 35 -0.14 5.93 -11.07
C LEU A 35 1.30 5.81 -10.55
N PHE A 36 1.65 6.54 -9.47
CA PHE A 36 2.95 6.40 -8.82
C PHE A 36 3.15 5.01 -8.23
N THR A 37 2.15 4.45 -7.58
CA THR A 37 2.21 3.09 -7.03
C THR A 37 2.49 2.05 -8.11
N LEU A 38 1.89 2.22 -9.31
CA LEU A 38 2.15 1.33 -10.45
C LEU A 38 3.52 1.60 -11.10
N ALA A 39 3.98 2.85 -11.09
CA ALA A 39 5.27 3.23 -11.66
C ALA A 39 6.48 2.85 -10.78
N LEU A 40 6.26 2.66 -9.49
CA LEU A 40 7.30 2.28 -8.53
C LEU A 40 7.14 0.80 -8.18
N PRO A 41 8.01 -0.06 -8.74
CA PRO A 41 7.96 -1.48 -8.48
C PRO A 41 8.04 -1.77 -6.97
N PRO A 42 7.45 -2.88 -6.49
CA PRO A 42 7.70 -3.36 -5.14
C PRO A 42 9.20 -3.50 -4.87
N PHE A 43 9.62 -3.20 -3.65
CA PHE A 43 11.03 -3.15 -3.19
C PHE A 43 11.89 -2.06 -3.83
N SER A 44 11.31 -1.07 -4.49
CA SER A 44 12.04 0.11 -4.96
C SER A 44 12.40 1.09 -3.84
N SER A 45 11.70 1.01 -2.72
CA SER A 45 11.96 1.83 -1.54
C SER A 45 12.94 1.17 -0.58
N PRO A 46 13.84 1.92 0.05
CA PRO A 46 14.64 1.41 1.17
C PRO A 46 13.73 0.86 2.28
N ASP A 47 14.14 -0.24 2.88
CA ASP A 47 13.47 -0.88 4.03
C ASP A 47 12.03 -1.36 3.79
N GLU A 48 11.54 -1.39 2.55
CA GLU A 48 10.18 -1.83 2.23
C GLU A 48 9.90 -3.26 2.73
N GLU A 49 10.91 -4.15 2.70
CA GLU A 49 10.78 -5.50 3.26
C GLU A 49 10.43 -5.46 4.75
N ALA A 50 11.07 -4.59 5.52
CA ALA A 50 10.79 -4.44 6.95
C ALA A 50 9.39 -3.89 7.21
N HIS A 51 8.94 -2.95 6.39
CA HIS A 51 7.58 -2.41 6.46
C HIS A 51 6.53 -3.47 6.12
N ILE A 52 6.76 -4.28 5.10
CA ILE A 52 5.88 -5.40 4.73
C ILE A 52 5.83 -6.43 5.84
N ASN A 53 6.97 -6.84 6.40
CA ASN A 53 7.01 -7.79 7.51
C ASN A 53 6.25 -7.27 8.74
N THR A 54 6.35 -5.96 9.02
CA THR A 54 5.59 -5.33 10.11
C THR A 54 4.08 -5.38 9.83
N ALA A 55 3.65 -5.13 8.61
CA ALA A 55 2.25 -5.24 8.22
C ALA A 55 1.75 -6.69 8.29
N TYR A 56 2.56 -7.68 7.88
CA TYR A 56 2.23 -9.11 8.05
C TYR A 56 2.08 -9.48 9.52
N ARG A 57 3.01 -9.07 10.39
CA ARG A 57 2.92 -9.30 11.83
C ARG A 57 1.62 -8.75 12.40
N LEU A 58 1.27 -7.53 12.03
CA LEU A 58 0.06 -6.89 12.49
C LEU A 58 -1.21 -7.58 11.94
N SER A 59 -1.17 -8.03 10.67
CA SER A 59 -2.24 -8.84 10.09
C SER A 59 -2.46 -10.13 10.90
N ASN A 60 -1.39 -10.85 11.21
CA ASN A 60 -1.43 -12.06 12.02
C ASN A 60 -2.08 -11.80 13.38
N GLU A 61 -1.61 -10.77 14.11
CA GLU A 61 -2.07 -10.47 15.46
C GLU A 61 -3.53 -9.97 15.51
N LYS A 62 -3.92 -9.09 14.58
CA LYS A 62 -5.21 -8.42 14.66
C LYS A 62 -6.32 -9.09 13.84
N PHE A 63 -5.98 -9.79 12.76
CA PHE A 63 -6.96 -10.25 11.78
C PHE A 63 -6.93 -11.76 11.52
N GLU A 64 -5.85 -12.45 11.86
CA GLU A 64 -5.68 -13.88 11.56
C GLU A 64 -5.74 -14.77 12.79
N GLY A 65 -5.82 -14.18 13.98
CA GLY A 65 -6.03 -14.89 15.25
C GLY A 65 -4.80 -15.55 15.85
N TYR A 66 -3.60 -15.22 15.39
CA TYR A 66 -2.37 -15.68 16.00
C TYR A 66 -2.13 -14.97 17.33
N THR A 67 -1.70 -15.72 18.34
CA THR A 67 -1.37 -15.17 19.65
C THR A 67 0.04 -14.63 19.69
N LYS A 68 0.35 -13.83 20.73
CA LYS A 68 1.72 -13.36 20.95
C LYS A 68 2.72 -14.50 21.15
N ALA A 69 2.26 -15.67 21.62
CA ALA A 69 3.09 -16.86 21.76
C ALA A 69 3.44 -17.47 20.39
N ASP A 70 2.49 -17.43 19.44
CA ASP A 70 2.72 -17.89 18.06
C ASP A 70 3.64 -16.95 17.29
N LEU A 71 3.68 -15.67 17.71
CA LEU A 71 4.50 -14.61 17.14
C LEU A 71 5.70 -14.28 18.04
N ALA A 72 6.33 -15.32 18.60
CA ALA A 72 7.54 -15.17 19.43
C ALA A 72 8.59 -14.30 18.70
N GLU A 73 9.53 -13.73 19.45
CA GLU A 73 10.51 -12.74 19.00
C GLU A 73 10.81 -12.74 17.49
N ARG A 74 10.34 -11.73 16.77
CA ARG A 74 10.55 -11.55 15.32
C ARG A 74 10.06 -12.70 14.44
N THR A 75 9.05 -13.44 14.87
CA THR A 75 8.39 -14.44 14.05
C THR A 75 7.10 -13.88 13.48
N ILE A 76 6.85 -14.13 12.19
CA ILE A 76 5.60 -13.85 11.51
C ILE A 76 5.10 -15.12 10.83
N GLN A 77 3.79 -15.21 10.71
CA GLN A 77 3.16 -16.26 9.90
C GLN A 77 2.92 -15.70 8.50
N ARG A 78 3.58 -16.27 7.50
CA ARG A 78 3.54 -15.76 6.14
C ARG A 78 3.35 -16.89 5.15
N ARG A 79 2.63 -16.65 4.07
CA ARG A 79 2.54 -17.66 3.01
C ARG A 79 3.94 -17.97 2.49
N ALA A 80 4.24 -19.26 2.33
CA ALA A 80 5.54 -19.71 1.83
C ALA A 80 5.86 -19.10 0.45
N GLU A 81 4.84 -18.98 -0.41
CA GLU A 81 4.94 -18.33 -1.71
C GLU A 81 5.39 -16.87 -1.60
N ASP A 82 4.74 -16.10 -0.71
CA ASP A 82 5.07 -14.68 -0.54
C ASP A 82 6.50 -14.48 -0.04
N TYR A 83 6.95 -15.37 0.82
CA TYR A 83 8.31 -15.35 1.35
C TYR A 83 9.34 -15.71 0.29
N SER A 84 9.15 -16.82 -0.44
CA SER A 84 10.07 -17.25 -1.49
C SER A 84 10.21 -16.20 -2.59
N LYS A 85 9.11 -15.61 -3.04
CA LYS A 85 9.12 -14.57 -4.08
C LYS A 85 9.86 -13.30 -3.63
N THR A 86 9.78 -12.94 -2.36
CA THR A 86 10.59 -11.86 -1.80
C THR A 86 12.08 -12.13 -1.99
N PHE A 87 12.53 -13.35 -1.70
CA PHE A 87 13.95 -13.71 -1.79
C PHE A 87 14.42 -13.92 -3.23
N GLU A 88 13.64 -14.51 -4.09
CA GLU A 88 13.98 -14.68 -5.51
C GLU A 88 14.35 -13.34 -6.16
N ASN A 89 13.71 -12.25 -5.73
CA ASN A 89 13.92 -10.92 -6.28
C ASN A 89 14.86 -10.02 -5.46
N LYS A 90 15.31 -10.47 -4.29
CA LYS A 90 16.16 -9.68 -3.38
C LYS A 90 17.52 -9.31 -3.99
N HIS A 91 18.07 -10.14 -4.87
CA HIS A 91 19.37 -9.88 -5.52
C HIS A 91 19.31 -8.71 -6.52
N THR A 92 18.15 -8.41 -7.05
CA THR A 92 17.91 -7.28 -7.96
C THR A 92 17.35 -6.05 -7.25
N ASN A 93 16.97 -6.18 -5.99
CA ASN A 93 16.30 -5.18 -5.14
C ASN A 93 14.98 -4.61 -5.67
N VAL A 94 14.56 -4.98 -6.88
CA VAL A 94 13.34 -4.43 -7.51
C VAL A 94 12.75 -5.48 -8.44
N PHE A 95 11.43 -5.64 -8.42
CA PHE A 95 10.75 -6.45 -9.44
C PHE A 95 10.82 -5.77 -10.80
N SER A 96 11.10 -6.53 -11.85
CA SER A 96 10.99 -6.03 -13.22
C SER A 96 9.53 -5.73 -13.57
N TYR A 97 9.32 -4.75 -14.45
CA TYR A 97 7.96 -4.46 -14.94
C TYR A 97 7.31 -5.66 -15.64
N GLU A 98 8.11 -6.43 -16.40
CA GLU A 98 7.65 -7.66 -17.04
C GLU A 98 7.10 -8.65 -16.01
N TYR A 99 7.87 -8.91 -14.95
CA TYR A 99 7.42 -9.76 -13.86
C TYR A 99 6.15 -9.26 -13.19
N ILE A 100 6.02 -7.94 -12.98
CA ILE A 100 4.83 -7.33 -12.39
C ILE A 100 3.62 -7.55 -13.29
N TYR A 101 3.72 -7.25 -14.58
CA TYR A 101 2.61 -7.41 -15.53
C TYR A 101 2.15 -8.86 -15.61
N ASP A 102 3.08 -9.80 -15.66
CA ASP A 102 2.78 -11.23 -15.76
C ASP A 102 2.12 -11.78 -14.49
N ASN A 103 2.33 -11.13 -13.36
CA ASN A 103 1.84 -11.62 -12.05
C ASN A 103 0.75 -10.75 -11.42
N LEU A 104 0.40 -9.60 -12.00
CA LEU A 104 -0.50 -8.62 -11.40
C LEU A 104 -1.91 -9.16 -11.10
N THR A 105 -2.38 -10.13 -11.87
CA THR A 105 -3.72 -10.71 -11.73
C THR A 105 -3.69 -12.17 -11.27
N LYS A 106 -2.52 -12.70 -10.97
CA LYS A 106 -2.40 -14.10 -10.56
C LYS A 106 -3.00 -14.34 -9.19
N LYS A 107 -3.55 -15.53 -9.04
CA LYS A 107 -3.99 -16.09 -7.77
C LYS A 107 -2.81 -16.69 -7.04
N ALA A 108 -2.94 -16.88 -5.74
CA ALA A 108 -1.97 -17.62 -4.96
C ALA A 108 -1.91 -19.08 -5.43
N GLU A 109 -0.71 -19.62 -5.55
CA GLU A 109 -0.48 -21.02 -5.91
C GLU A 109 -0.71 -21.95 -4.70
N SER A 110 -0.46 -21.41 -3.50
CA SER A 110 -0.62 -22.15 -2.25
C SER A 110 -1.01 -21.21 -1.11
N ASP A 111 -1.93 -21.68 -0.28
CA ASP A 111 -2.30 -21.03 0.98
C ASP A 111 -1.48 -21.54 2.18
N ALA A 112 -0.47 -22.38 1.93
CA ALA A 112 0.40 -22.89 2.98
C ALA A 112 1.11 -21.75 3.69
N VAL A 113 0.90 -21.65 5.00
CA VAL A 113 1.50 -20.64 5.87
C VAL A 113 2.63 -21.26 6.67
N GLU A 114 3.75 -20.59 6.74
CA GLU A 114 4.93 -21.02 7.47
C GLU A 114 5.39 -19.95 8.46
N PRO A 115 5.90 -20.37 9.63
CA PRO A 115 6.51 -19.47 10.58
C PRO A 115 7.89 -19.01 10.05
N ILE A 116 8.05 -17.73 9.82
CA ILE A 116 9.31 -17.11 9.41
C ILE A 116 9.90 -16.39 10.62
N SER A 117 11.04 -16.87 11.08
CA SER A 117 11.74 -16.31 12.24
C SER A 117 12.82 -15.32 11.83
N ASN A 118 13.26 -14.50 12.79
CA ASN A 118 14.30 -13.49 12.62
C ASN A 118 13.99 -12.44 11.53
N VAL A 119 12.72 -12.18 11.26
CA VAL A 119 12.34 -11.10 10.34
C VAL A 119 12.67 -9.74 10.94
N TRP A 120 13.13 -8.86 10.08
CA TRP A 120 13.34 -7.49 10.48
C TRP A 120 12.00 -6.74 10.39
N ALA A 121 11.45 -6.38 11.56
CA ALA A 121 10.24 -5.58 11.69
C ALA A 121 10.61 -4.24 12.34
N VAL A 122 10.08 -3.15 11.80
CA VAL A 122 10.59 -1.81 12.09
C VAL A 122 9.96 -1.17 13.32
N SER A 123 8.73 -1.52 13.72
CA SER A 123 8.00 -0.65 14.63
C SER A 123 7.06 -1.37 15.58
N ASP A 124 6.98 -0.84 16.80
CA ASP A 124 5.94 -1.15 17.77
C ASP A 124 4.70 -0.24 17.62
N PHE A 125 4.72 0.71 16.68
CA PHE A 125 3.61 1.63 16.45
C PHE A 125 2.65 1.08 15.40
N ASP A 126 1.63 0.37 15.86
CA ASP A 126 0.66 -0.35 15.03
C ASP A 126 -0.15 0.55 14.07
N GLY A 127 -0.38 1.81 14.45
CA GLY A 127 -1.31 2.70 13.74
C GLY A 127 -0.97 2.93 12.27
N VAL A 128 0.32 3.04 11.93
CA VAL A 128 0.80 3.31 10.56
C VAL A 128 0.60 2.09 9.65
N TYR A 129 0.74 0.89 10.19
CA TYR A 129 0.71 -0.36 9.42
C TYR A 129 -0.67 -1.02 9.35
N MET A 130 -1.66 -0.49 10.09
CA MET A 130 -3.00 -1.09 10.19
C MET A 130 -3.67 -1.26 8.83
N MET A 131 -3.57 -0.26 7.97
CA MET A 131 -4.19 -0.32 6.65
C MET A 131 -3.44 -1.28 5.71
N GLY A 132 -2.12 -1.30 5.77
CA GLY A 132 -1.32 -2.31 5.06
C GLY A 132 -1.66 -3.72 5.50
N ALA A 133 -1.77 -3.95 6.81
CA ALA A 133 -2.17 -5.23 7.39
C ALA A 133 -3.58 -5.66 6.92
N LEU A 134 -4.52 -4.72 6.90
CA LEU A 134 -5.87 -4.98 6.38
C LEU A 134 -5.85 -5.31 4.88
N GLY A 135 -5.00 -4.65 4.10
CA GLY A 135 -4.79 -4.94 2.69
C GLY A 135 -4.23 -6.35 2.46
N ILE A 136 -3.26 -6.78 3.27
CA ILE A 136 -2.73 -8.16 3.27
C ILE A 136 -3.84 -9.15 3.60
N LYS A 137 -4.61 -8.92 4.67
CA LYS A 137 -5.75 -9.78 5.01
C LYS A 137 -6.77 -9.88 3.89
N ALA A 138 -7.13 -8.76 3.28
CA ALA A 138 -8.06 -8.73 2.16
C ALA A 138 -7.50 -9.52 0.95
N SER A 139 -6.21 -9.44 0.70
CA SER A 139 -5.57 -10.19 -0.38
C SER A 139 -5.64 -11.71 -0.15
N HIS A 140 -5.44 -12.16 1.08
CA HIS A 140 -5.58 -13.57 1.45
C HIS A 140 -7.02 -14.05 1.28
N MET A 141 -8.00 -13.25 1.72
CA MET A 141 -9.43 -13.58 1.53
C MET A 141 -9.83 -13.68 0.06
N LEU A 142 -9.20 -12.91 -0.82
CA LEU A 142 -9.42 -12.92 -2.26
C LEU A 142 -8.56 -13.95 -3.00
N ASN A 143 -7.71 -14.68 -2.27
CA ASN A 143 -6.74 -15.62 -2.80
C ASN A 143 -5.85 -15.01 -3.89
N LEU A 144 -5.35 -13.79 -3.64
CA LEU A 144 -4.46 -13.09 -4.56
C LEU A 144 -3.02 -13.59 -4.40
N GLY A 145 -2.29 -13.68 -5.50
CA GLY A 145 -0.86 -13.97 -5.51
C GLY A 145 -0.05 -12.84 -4.87
N TYR A 146 1.25 -13.04 -4.80
CA TYR A 146 2.16 -12.14 -4.08
C TYR A 146 2.15 -10.69 -4.61
N VAL A 147 2.29 -10.51 -5.91
CA VAL A 147 2.35 -9.16 -6.52
C VAL A 147 1.06 -8.36 -6.26
N PRO A 148 -0.14 -8.86 -6.58
CA PRO A 148 -1.36 -8.10 -6.30
C PRO A 148 -1.59 -7.90 -4.79
N SER A 149 -1.09 -8.78 -3.91
CA SER A 149 -1.18 -8.60 -2.46
C SER A 149 -0.39 -7.37 -2.00
N MET A 150 0.81 -7.17 -2.52
CA MET A 150 1.61 -5.99 -2.21
C MET A 150 0.94 -4.70 -2.69
N TYR A 151 0.43 -4.69 -3.92
CA TYR A 151 -0.29 -3.54 -4.44
C TYR A 151 -1.57 -3.24 -3.64
N LEU A 152 -2.27 -4.26 -3.18
CA LEU A 152 -3.46 -4.07 -2.36
C LEU A 152 -3.11 -3.46 -1.00
N GLY A 153 -2.02 -3.89 -0.36
CA GLY A 153 -1.51 -3.26 0.86
C GLY A 153 -1.20 -1.77 0.67
N ARG A 154 -0.48 -1.43 -0.40
CA ARG A 154 -0.19 -0.04 -0.76
C ARG A 154 -1.47 0.76 -1.05
N LEU A 155 -2.44 0.17 -1.76
CA LEU A 155 -3.70 0.82 -2.08
C LEU A 155 -4.53 1.14 -0.83
N PHE A 156 -4.56 0.25 0.16
CA PHE A 156 -5.24 0.50 1.42
C PHE A 156 -4.60 1.66 2.21
N ASN A 157 -3.26 1.70 2.28
CA ASN A 157 -2.54 2.82 2.88
C ASN A 157 -2.86 4.13 2.18
N LEU A 158 -2.82 4.14 0.85
CA LEU A 158 -3.12 5.31 0.03
C LEU A 158 -4.56 5.79 0.21
N ALA A 159 -5.53 4.88 0.21
CA ALA A 159 -6.94 5.21 0.42
C ALA A 159 -7.15 5.85 1.80
N PHE A 160 -6.52 5.31 2.83
CA PHE A 160 -6.58 5.86 4.17
C PHE A 160 -5.92 7.24 4.26
N PHE A 161 -4.74 7.40 3.66
CA PHE A 161 -4.07 8.71 3.58
C PHE A 161 -4.95 9.75 2.89
N ALA A 162 -5.53 9.41 1.73
CA ALA A 162 -6.43 10.30 0.99
C ALA A 162 -7.65 10.69 1.82
N LEU A 163 -8.23 9.73 2.56
CA LEU A 163 -9.36 9.98 3.45
C LEU A 163 -8.98 10.91 4.61
N CYS A 164 -7.86 10.67 5.28
CA CYS A 164 -7.36 11.53 6.34
C CYS A 164 -7.11 12.95 5.85
N LEU A 165 -6.48 13.08 4.68
CA LEU A 165 -6.22 14.39 4.08
C LEU A 165 -7.50 15.10 3.68
N PHE A 166 -8.51 14.39 3.17
CA PHE A 166 -9.82 14.95 2.91
C PHE A 166 -10.43 15.58 4.16
N PHE A 167 -10.44 14.86 5.27
CA PHE A 167 -10.98 15.37 6.52
C PHE A 167 -10.12 16.53 7.06
N ALA A 168 -8.80 16.45 6.98
CA ALA A 168 -7.91 17.54 7.38
C ALA A 168 -8.23 18.84 6.62
N ILE A 169 -8.35 18.77 5.29
CA ILE A 169 -8.69 19.93 4.45
C ILE A 169 -10.10 20.43 4.77
N LYS A 170 -11.06 19.53 5.00
CA LYS A 170 -12.45 19.91 5.28
C LYS A 170 -12.57 20.64 6.60
N ILE A 171 -11.87 20.19 7.64
CA ILE A 171 -11.95 20.72 9.01
C ILE A 171 -11.07 21.95 9.20
N ALA A 172 -9.97 22.09 8.46
CA ALA A 172 -9.03 23.18 8.59
C ALA A 172 -9.73 24.55 8.45
N PRO A 173 -9.65 25.42 9.46
CA PRO A 173 -10.25 26.75 9.40
C PRO A 173 -9.50 27.68 8.44
N ALA A 174 -8.19 27.45 8.27
CA ALA A 174 -7.30 28.21 7.38
C ALA A 174 -6.24 27.29 6.79
N GLY A 175 -5.48 27.76 5.80
CA GLY A 175 -4.32 27.01 5.26
C GLY A 175 -4.69 25.79 4.41
N LYS A 176 -5.92 25.63 3.95
CA LYS A 176 -6.36 24.49 3.12
C LYS A 176 -5.46 24.25 1.91
N ASN A 177 -5.00 25.32 1.27
CA ASN A 177 -4.11 25.22 0.12
C ASN A 177 -2.72 24.65 0.49
N VAL A 178 -2.26 24.85 1.74
CA VAL A 178 -1.00 24.28 2.22
C VAL A 178 -1.12 22.75 2.29
N PHE A 179 -2.21 22.23 2.85
CA PHE A 179 -2.46 20.79 2.86
C PHE A 179 -2.54 20.21 1.44
N MET A 180 -3.14 20.97 0.51
CA MET A 180 -3.21 20.54 -0.89
C MET A 180 -1.83 20.47 -1.54
N VAL A 181 -0.97 21.46 -1.30
CA VAL A 181 0.41 21.45 -1.82
C VAL A 181 1.22 20.31 -1.19
N LEU A 182 1.17 20.17 0.14
CA LEU A 182 1.90 19.13 0.85
C LEU A 182 1.49 17.73 0.43
N GLY A 183 0.20 17.50 0.14
CA GLY A 183 -0.30 16.22 -0.32
C GLY A 183 0.29 15.76 -1.65
N PHE A 184 0.71 16.67 -2.52
CA PHE A 184 1.35 16.34 -3.80
C PHE A 184 2.87 16.19 -3.73
N PHE A 185 3.49 16.33 -2.57
CA PHE A 185 4.93 16.06 -2.47
C PHE A 185 5.23 14.61 -2.78
N PRO A 186 6.27 14.31 -3.57
CA PRO A 186 6.62 12.93 -3.97
C PRO A 186 6.78 11.98 -2.79
N ILE A 187 7.30 12.45 -1.67
CA ILE A 187 7.50 11.64 -0.47
C ILE A 187 6.16 11.17 0.16
N THR A 188 5.09 11.95 0.02
CA THR A 188 3.76 11.57 0.50
C THR A 188 3.01 10.66 -0.46
N LEU A 189 3.41 10.63 -1.73
CA LEU A 189 2.82 9.77 -2.76
C LEU A 189 3.44 8.37 -2.80
N HIS A 190 4.52 8.16 -2.06
CA HIS A 190 5.29 6.91 -2.03
C HIS A 190 4.94 6.02 -0.83
N LEU A 191 3.84 6.30 -0.14
CA LEU A 191 3.38 5.55 1.03
C LEU A 191 2.95 4.11 0.74
#